data_981d8a8a014f4d9d30e881e0e3345c97
#
_entry.id   981d8a8a014f4d9d30e881e0e3345c97
#
_cell.length_a   1.000
_cell.length_b   1.000
_cell.length_c   1.000
_cell.angle_alpha   90.00
_cell.angle_beta   90.00
_cell.angle_gamma   90.00
#
_symmetry.space_group_name_H-M   'P 1'
#
loop_
_entity.id
_entity.type
_entity.pdbx_description
1 polymer ?
#
loop_
_entity_poly.entity_id
_entity_poly.type
_entity_poly.pdbx_seq_one_letter_code
_entity_poly.pdbx_strand_id
1 'polypeptide(L)'
;KVDAQGVKDTAAESMDAEDILFILYTSGSTGKPKGVVHTNAGYMIFTTYSFVNVFQYQPGQVYFCTADIGWITGHSYTIYGPLCAGATTVMFEGIPSWPDAGRFWDIVDKYKVDILYTAPTAIRSLMGYGLEPLKNKDLSSLKVLGTVGEPINEEAWHWYDEHIGKHKCPIVDTWWQTETAGIMISNLAGISKGKPAYATLPLPGVVPVLVDENGRTVPGSDAGKDGVFHPNAKGEPVAGNLCIRFPWPSIIRTTYGDHERCRLNYFAAYPDMYFTGDGAFRDAEGNYRITGRVDDVLNVSGHRIGTAEVENAINMHPDVVESAVVGYPHDIKGQGIYAYVILRKEGNGKDPDKSSVASTVVKMIGSIAKPDKIQFVSGLPKTRSGKIMRRILRKIAEGEMDKLGDISTLTDPAVVEEIKRGKV
;
A
#
# COMPACT_ATOMS: atom_id res chain seq x y z
N LYS A 1 -9.34 31.88 -14.49
CA LYS A 1 -10.54 32.41 -13.79
C LYS A 1 -10.16 33.36 -12.67
N VAL A 2 -9.09 33.06 -11.91
CA VAL A 2 -8.58 33.94 -10.83
C VAL A 2 -8.13 35.28 -11.38
N ASP A 3 -7.35 35.26 -12.47
CA ASP A 3 -6.91 36.49 -13.15
C ASP A 3 -8.09 37.34 -13.67
N ALA A 4 -9.16 36.68 -14.15
CA ALA A 4 -10.37 37.36 -14.62
C ALA A 4 -11.18 37.98 -13.48
N GLN A 5 -10.94 37.57 -12.21
CA GLN A 5 -11.59 38.13 -11.01
C GLN A 5 -10.79 39.27 -10.38
N GLY A 6 -9.62 39.60 -10.95
CA GLY A 6 -8.78 40.71 -10.48
C GLY A 6 -8.11 40.46 -9.11
N VAL A 7 -8.01 39.20 -8.67
CA VAL A 7 -7.27 38.85 -7.44
C VAL A 7 -5.80 39.18 -7.65
N LYS A 8 -5.32 40.19 -6.95
CA LYS A 8 -3.94 40.71 -7.07
C LYS A 8 -3.02 40.27 -5.96
N ASP A 9 -3.55 39.82 -4.84
CA ASP A 9 -2.78 39.39 -3.69
C ASP A 9 -2.78 37.87 -3.60
N THR A 10 -1.64 37.27 -3.93
CA THR A 10 -1.36 35.84 -3.84
C THR A 10 -0.09 35.60 -3.00
N ALA A 11 0.28 36.56 -2.15
CA ALA A 11 1.43 36.42 -1.26
C ALA A 11 1.22 35.22 -0.32
N ALA A 12 2.25 34.41 -0.16
CA ALA A 12 2.22 33.31 0.78
C ALA A 12 2.24 33.85 2.22
N GLU A 13 1.39 33.27 3.09
CA GLU A 13 1.43 33.56 4.51
C GLU A 13 2.73 33.07 5.13
N SER A 14 3.33 33.85 6.02
CA SER A 14 4.52 33.44 6.76
C SER A 14 4.13 32.49 7.88
N MET A 15 4.64 31.26 7.84
CA MET A 15 4.31 30.18 8.78
C MET A 15 5.56 29.76 9.55
N ASP A 16 5.37 29.37 10.81
CA ASP A 16 6.43 28.68 11.56
C ASP A 16 6.61 27.25 11.03
N ALA A 17 7.82 26.73 11.19
CA ALA A 17 8.17 25.37 10.76
C ALA A 17 7.26 24.29 11.38
N GLU A 18 6.84 24.49 12.63
CA GLU A 18 6.00 23.57 13.38
C GLU A 18 4.52 23.98 13.43
N ASP A 19 4.09 25.03 12.72
CA ASP A 19 2.68 25.31 12.52
C ASP A 19 2.00 24.13 11.83
N ILE A 20 0.76 23.84 12.24
CA ILE A 20 -0.01 22.72 11.68
C ILE A 20 -0.29 23.00 10.20
N LEU A 21 0.15 22.08 9.33
CA LEU A 21 -0.14 22.14 7.90
C LEU A 21 -1.55 21.58 7.63
N PHE A 22 -1.84 20.40 8.17
CA PHE A 22 -3.17 19.77 8.07
C PHE A 22 -3.38 18.69 9.14
N ILE A 23 -4.63 18.28 9.28
CA ILE A 23 -5.06 17.13 10.07
C ILE A 23 -5.78 16.17 9.15
N LEU A 24 -5.24 14.95 9.00
CA LEU A 24 -5.84 13.92 8.17
C LEU A 24 -6.38 12.77 9.01
N TYR A 25 -7.69 12.53 8.91
CA TYR A 25 -8.32 11.43 9.63
C TYR A 25 -8.13 10.10 8.91
N THR A 26 -7.68 9.10 9.67
CA THR A 26 -7.54 7.72 9.19
C THR A 26 -8.38 6.77 10.04
N SER A 27 -8.77 5.63 9.45
CA SER A 27 -9.43 4.56 10.20
C SER A 27 -8.46 4.00 11.24
N GLY A 28 -8.80 4.10 12.53
CA GLY A 28 -8.03 3.46 13.60
C GLY A 28 -8.34 1.96 13.68
N SER A 29 -7.35 1.14 14.09
CA SER A 29 -7.56 -0.28 14.43
C SER A 29 -8.62 -0.49 15.51
N THR A 30 -8.81 0.49 16.39
CA THR A 30 -9.80 0.51 17.48
C THR A 30 -11.20 0.98 17.08
N GLY A 31 -11.45 1.25 15.79
CA GLY A 31 -12.76 1.67 15.27
C GLY A 31 -13.04 3.18 15.30
N LYS A 32 -12.41 3.98 16.17
CA LYS A 32 -12.52 5.44 16.14
C LYS A 32 -11.49 6.03 15.18
N PRO A 33 -11.88 6.91 14.23
CA PRO A 33 -10.92 7.64 13.40
C PRO A 33 -9.91 8.42 14.26
N LYS A 34 -8.69 8.53 13.77
CA LYS A 34 -7.61 9.32 14.41
C LYS A 34 -7.16 10.41 13.45
N GLY A 35 -7.07 11.64 13.90
CA GLY A 35 -6.58 12.79 13.14
C GLY A 35 -5.06 12.86 13.23
N VAL A 36 -4.37 12.43 12.18
CA VAL A 36 -2.90 12.53 12.08
C VAL A 36 -2.53 13.97 11.81
N VAL A 37 -1.67 14.55 12.65
CA VAL A 37 -1.22 15.95 12.54
C VAL A 37 0.16 15.99 11.90
N HIS A 38 0.28 16.79 10.84
CA HIS A 38 1.56 17.15 10.21
C HIS A 38 1.78 18.65 10.26
N THR A 39 3.06 19.04 10.37
CA THR A 39 3.53 20.44 10.43
C THR A 39 4.24 20.82 9.14
N ASN A 40 4.38 22.15 8.93
CA ASN A 40 4.79 22.71 7.65
C ASN A 40 6.15 22.21 7.13
N ALA A 41 7.25 22.61 7.78
CA ALA A 41 8.57 22.45 7.18
C ALA A 41 8.98 20.98 7.00
N GLY A 42 8.82 20.18 8.05
CA GLY A 42 9.24 18.77 8.01
C GLY A 42 8.50 17.96 6.95
N TYR A 43 7.18 18.20 6.81
CA TYR A 43 6.36 17.55 5.80
C TYR A 43 6.77 17.95 4.38
N MET A 44 6.89 19.27 4.12
CA MET A 44 7.23 19.80 2.81
C MET A 44 8.64 19.35 2.35
N ILE A 45 9.61 19.41 3.25
CA ILE A 45 10.99 18.98 2.96
C ILE A 45 11.02 17.49 2.59
N PHE A 46 10.42 16.64 3.41
CA PHE A 46 10.55 15.19 3.22
C PHE A 46 9.74 14.67 2.02
N THR A 47 8.54 15.22 1.78
CA THR A 47 7.74 14.83 0.61
C THR A 47 8.39 15.30 -0.69
N THR A 48 8.97 16.48 -0.72
CA THR A 48 9.74 16.99 -1.88
C THR A 48 11.01 16.16 -2.10
N TYR A 49 11.79 15.91 -1.03
CA TYR A 49 13.00 15.09 -1.09
C TYR A 49 12.71 13.70 -1.65
N SER A 50 11.70 13.01 -1.09
CA SER A 50 11.36 11.67 -1.52
C SER A 50 10.76 11.64 -2.94
N PHE A 51 9.94 12.63 -3.32
CA PHE A 51 9.42 12.75 -4.68
C PHE A 51 10.56 12.87 -5.71
N VAL A 52 11.46 13.83 -5.52
CA VAL A 52 12.55 14.08 -6.48
C VAL A 52 13.48 12.87 -6.58
N ASN A 53 13.83 12.27 -5.45
CA ASN A 53 14.83 11.19 -5.44
C ASN A 53 14.26 9.83 -5.85
N VAL A 54 13.06 9.46 -5.41
CA VAL A 54 12.46 8.17 -5.77
C VAL A 54 12.14 8.11 -7.24
N PHE A 55 11.45 9.13 -7.76
CA PHE A 55 11.05 9.17 -9.17
C PHE A 55 12.14 9.72 -10.10
N GLN A 56 13.27 10.20 -9.57
CA GLN A 56 14.34 10.88 -10.35
C GLN A 56 13.77 12.01 -11.22
N TYR A 57 12.82 12.75 -10.63
CA TYR A 57 12.09 13.81 -11.30
C TYR A 57 13.04 14.85 -11.90
N GLN A 58 12.79 15.22 -13.15
CA GLN A 58 13.49 16.29 -13.86
C GLN A 58 12.53 17.44 -14.20
N PRO A 59 12.96 18.71 -14.11
CA PRO A 59 12.12 19.83 -14.49
C PRO A 59 11.54 19.68 -15.88
N GLY A 60 10.24 19.99 -16.01
CA GLY A 60 9.49 19.87 -17.26
C GLY A 60 8.80 18.53 -17.50
N GLN A 61 9.05 17.52 -16.69
CA GLN A 61 8.31 16.26 -16.75
C GLN A 61 6.89 16.43 -16.22
N VAL A 62 5.97 15.66 -16.83
CA VAL A 62 4.56 15.58 -16.40
C VAL A 62 4.40 14.37 -15.48
N TYR A 63 3.90 14.62 -14.29
CA TYR A 63 3.65 13.62 -13.27
C TYR A 63 2.15 13.37 -13.10
N PHE A 64 1.75 12.10 -13.05
CA PHE A 64 0.38 11.70 -12.84
C PHE A 64 0.28 10.73 -11.66
N CYS A 65 -0.24 11.21 -10.55
CA CYS A 65 -0.67 10.39 -9.42
C CYS A 65 -2.18 10.20 -9.48
N THR A 66 -2.63 8.94 -9.45
CA THR A 66 -4.05 8.61 -9.56
C THR A 66 -4.78 8.62 -8.21
N ALA A 67 -4.08 8.94 -7.12
CA ALA A 67 -4.65 8.95 -5.79
C ALA A 67 -5.63 10.11 -5.59
N ASP A 68 -6.71 9.83 -4.85
CA ASP A 68 -7.65 10.84 -4.38
C ASP A 68 -6.93 11.84 -3.44
N ILE A 69 -7.18 13.14 -3.66
CA ILE A 69 -6.57 14.22 -2.86
C ILE A 69 -7.05 14.23 -1.40
N GLY A 70 -8.12 13.54 -1.07
CA GLY A 70 -8.59 13.34 0.30
C GLY A 70 -7.76 12.34 1.12
N TRP A 71 -6.80 11.66 0.50
CA TRP A 71 -5.90 10.71 1.14
C TRP A 71 -4.49 11.26 1.23
N ILE A 72 -3.69 10.66 2.14
CA ILE A 72 -2.30 11.10 2.32
C ILE A 72 -1.48 11.03 1.02
N THR A 73 -1.73 10.04 0.17
CA THR A 73 -1.01 9.92 -1.11
C THR A 73 -1.32 11.11 -2.01
N GLY A 74 -2.58 11.54 -2.07
CA GLY A 74 -2.96 12.75 -2.79
C GLY A 74 -2.33 14.02 -2.21
N HIS A 75 -2.32 14.14 -0.86
CA HIS A 75 -1.62 15.25 -0.19
C HIS A 75 -0.13 15.25 -0.56
N SER A 76 0.57 14.17 -0.24
CA SER A 76 2.03 14.11 -0.38
C SER A 76 2.51 14.12 -1.82
N TYR A 77 1.82 13.38 -2.72
CA TYR A 77 2.33 13.08 -4.06
C TYR A 77 1.41 13.46 -5.22
N THR A 78 0.33 14.20 -5.00
CA THR A 78 -0.36 14.94 -6.06
C THR A 78 -0.15 16.45 -5.84
N ILE A 79 -0.10 16.90 -4.58
CA ILE A 79 -0.06 18.32 -4.24
C ILE A 79 1.32 18.72 -3.70
N TYR A 80 1.64 18.40 -2.43
CA TYR A 80 2.76 19.06 -1.74
C TYR A 80 4.14 18.74 -2.34
N GLY A 81 4.54 17.49 -2.41
CA GLY A 81 5.86 17.09 -2.92
C GLY A 81 6.10 17.54 -4.38
N PRO A 82 5.23 17.19 -5.33
CA PRO A 82 5.39 17.60 -6.73
C PRO A 82 5.36 19.11 -6.94
N LEU A 83 4.41 19.83 -6.33
CA LEU A 83 4.29 21.28 -6.52
C LEU A 83 5.46 22.03 -5.90
N CYS A 84 5.97 21.60 -4.73
CA CYS A 84 7.19 22.14 -4.16
C CYS A 84 8.42 21.91 -5.03
N ALA A 85 8.46 20.81 -5.77
CA ALA A 85 9.52 20.54 -6.75
C ALA A 85 9.31 21.28 -8.08
N GLY A 86 8.25 22.06 -8.24
CA GLY A 86 7.90 22.76 -9.48
C GLY A 86 7.40 21.83 -10.59
N ALA A 87 6.87 20.66 -10.24
CA ALA A 87 6.39 19.69 -11.21
C ALA A 87 5.02 20.07 -11.80
N THR A 88 4.80 19.71 -13.05
CA THR A 88 3.47 19.68 -13.65
C THR A 88 2.78 18.40 -13.17
N THR A 89 1.74 18.52 -12.38
CA THR A 89 0.96 17.38 -11.85
C THR A 89 -0.41 17.32 -12.50
N VAL A 90 -0.82 16.11 -12.87
CA VAL A 90 -2.17 15.84 -13.39
C VAL A 90 -3.09 15.51 -12.24
N MET A 91 -4.15 16.28 -12.08
CA MET A 91 -5.22 16.01 -11.10
C MET A 91 -6.39 15.36 -11.84
N PHE A 92 -6.80 14.19 -11.38
CA PHE A 92 -7.80 13.36 -12.02
C PHE A 92 -9.04 13.21 -11.13
N GLU A 93 -10.21 13.55 -11.68
CA GLU A 93 -11.51 13.29 -11.05
C GLU A 93 -12.18 12.11 -11.77
N GLY A 94 -12.23 10.96 -11.09
CA GLY A 94 -12.83 9.74 -11.63
C GLY A 94 -12.26 8.45 -11.06
N ILE A 95 -12.63 7.35 -11.69
CA ILE A 95 -12.14 6.01 -11.38
C ILE A 95 -11.43 5.40 -12.59
N PRO A 96 -10.56 4.39 -12.43
CA PRO A 96 -9.75 3.84 -13.52
C PRO A 96 -10.55 3.32 -14.72
N SER A 97 -11.78 2.85 -14.46
CA SER A 97 -12.65 2.20 -15.46
C SER A 97 -13.80 3.07 -15.97
N TRP A 98 -13.82 4.37 -15.68
CA TRP A 98 -14.87 5.29 -16.16
C TRP A 98 -14.30 6.38 -17.07
N PRO A 99 -14.86 6.65 -18.26
CA PRO A 99 -16.02 6.00 -18.89
C PRO A 99 -15.73 4.58 -19.38
N ASP A 100 -14.48 4.21 -19.52
CA ASP A 100 -13.99 2.88 -19.91
C ASP A 100 -12.60 2.60 -19.30
N ALA A 101 -12.12 1.37 -19.43
CA ALA A 101 -10.84 0.93 -18.86
C ALA A 101 -9.60 1.53 -19.56
N GLY A 102 -9.77 2.28 -20.65
CA GLY A 102 -8.71 3.02 -21.32
C GLY A 102 -8.40 4.38 -20.70
N ARG A 103 -9.19 4.84 -19.73
CA ARG A 103 -9.14 6.20 -19.19
C ARG A 103 -7.76 6.65 -18.73
N PHE A 104 -7.03 5.83 -18.00
CA PHE A 104 -5.67 6.19 -17.54
C PHE A 104 -4.71 6.33 -18.73
N TRP A 105 -4.83 5.46 -19.69
CA TRP A 105 -3.99 5.44 -20.88
C TRP A 105 -4.26 6.64 -21.80
N ASP A 106 -5.52 7.08 -21.90
CA ASP A 106 -5.89 8.31 -22.59
C ASP A 106 -5.27 9.55 -21.94
N ILE A 107 -5.20 9.59 -20.61
CA ILE A 107 -4.56 10.68 -19.88
C ILE A 107 -3.06 10.67 -20.15
N VAL A 108 -2.41 9.50 -20.06
CA VAL A 108 -0.98 9.34 -20.34
C VAL A 108 -0.65 9.80 -21.75
N ASP A 109 -1.40 9.34 -22.75
CA ASP A 109 -1.21 9.70 -24.16
C ASP A 109 -1.44 11.19 -24.38
N LYS A 110 -2.59 11.71 -23.94
CA LYS A 110 -2.98 13.10 -24.15
C LYS A 110 -2.01 14.11 -23.55
N TYR A 111 -1.56 13.87 -22.31
CA TYR A 111 -0.72 14.82 -21.58
C TYR A 111 0.76 14.45 -21.61
N LYS A 112 1.12 13.39 -22.33
CA LYS A 112 2.49 12.89 -22.45
C LYS A 112 3.15 12.73 -21.07
N VAL A 113 2.46 11.98 -20.22
CA VAL A 113 2.89 11.72 -18.84
C VAL A 113 4.24 10.99 -18.82
N ASP A 114 5.19 11.53 -18.07
CA ASP A 114 6.51 10.93 -17.89
C ASP A 114 6.54 9.94 -16.71
N ILE A 115 5.80 10.24 -15.64
CA ILE A 115 5.81 9.48 -14.38
C ILE A 115 4.37 9.15 -14.01
N LEU A 116 4.05 7.85 -13.92
CA LEU A 116 2.73 7.36 -13.50
C LEU A 116 2.85 6.69 -12.13
N TYR A 117 2.09 7.16 -11.13
CA TYR A 117 2.05 6.64 -9.78
C TYR A 117 0.64 6.23 -9.40
N THR A 118 0.42 4.94 -9.13
CA THR A 118 -0.93 4.39 -8.92
C THR A 118 -0.93 3.25 -7.89
N ALA A 119 -2.12 2.79 -7.50
CA ALA A 119 -2.27 1.69 -6.57
C ALA A 119 -2.24 0.32 -7.28
N PRO A 120 -1.64 -0.73 -6.68
CA PRO A 120 -1.71 -2.10 -7.20
C PRO A 120 -3.14 -2.59 -7.46
N THR A 121 -4.10 -2.21 -6.62
CA THR A 121 -5.53 -2.50 -6.85
C THR A 121 -6.03 -1.93 -8.18
N ALA A 122 -5.62 -0.72 -8.56
CA ALA A 122 -5.99 -0.14 -9.86
C ALA A 122 -5.37 -0.93 -11.02
N ILE A 123 -4.10 -1.34 -10.89
CA ILE A 123 -3.40 -2.18 -11.88
C ILE A 123 -4.13 -3.51 -12.05
N ARG A 124 -4.41 -4.24 -10.95
CA ARG A 124 -5.15 -5.52 -11.00
C ARG A 124 -6.53 -5.38 -11.63
N SER A 125 -7.25 -4.30 -11.30
CA SER A 125 -8.54 -4.01 -11.92
C SER A 125 -8.43 -3.84 -13.43
N LEU A 126 -7.41 -3.11 -13.90
CA LEU A 126 -7.18 -2.85 -15.32
C LEU A 126 -6.70 -4.11 -16.06
N MET A 127 -5.89 -4.96 -15.43
CA MET A 127 -5.51 -6.28 -15.95
C MET A 127 -6.73 -7.13 -16.32
N GLY A 128 -7.78 -7.07 -15.50
CA GLY A 128 -9.03 -7.82 -15.74
C GLY A 128 -9.77 -7.45 -17.03
N TYR A 129 -9.46 -6.30 -17.64
CA TYR A 129 -10.01 -5.89 -18.95
C TYR A 129 -9.15 -6.33 -20.14
N GLY A 130 -8.04 -7.06 -19.89
CA GLY A 130 -7.11 -7.49 -20.93
C GLY A 130 -6.34 -6.31 -21.56
N LEU A 131 -5.88 -6.49 -22.81
CA LEU A 131 -5.04 -5.51 -23.50
C LEU A 131 -5.80 -4.59 -24.48
N GLU A 132 -7.10 -4.83 -24.69
CA GLU A 132 -7.92 -3.99 -25.59
C GLU A 132 -7.89 -2.50 -25.20
N PRO A 133 -7.97 -2.11 -23.91
CA PRO A 133 -7.91 -0.70 -23.51
C PRO A 133 -6.59 0.00 -23.83
N LEU A 134 -5.52 -0.75 -24.13
CA LEU A 134 -4.21 -0.21 -24.51
C LEU A 134 -4.06 0.02 -26.01
N LYS A 135 -4.97 -0.51 -26.83
CA LYS A 135 -4.87 -0.36 -28.29
C LYS A 135 -4.98 1.10 -28.71
N ASN A 136 -4.11 1.49 -29.64
CA ASN A 136 -4.03 2.84 -30.19
C ASN A 136 -3.71 3.93 -29.15
N LYS A 137 -3.09 3.58 -28.03
CA LYS A 137 -2.59 4.52 -27.02
C LYS A 137 -1.08 4.64 -27.11
N ASP A 138 -0.57 5.86 -27.18
CA ASP A 138 0.86 6.14 -27.15
C ASP A 138 1.33 6.35 -25.71
N LEU A 139 1.94 5.31 -25.13
CA LEU A 139 2.52 5.34 -23.79
C LEU A 139 4.04 5.60 -23.80
N SER A 140 4.61 5.96 -24.95
CA SER A 140 6.06 6.11 -25.12
C SER A 140 6.68 7.25 -24.32
N SER A 141 5.86 8.18 -23.81
CA SER A 141 6.30 9.25 -22.93
C SER A 141 6.69 8.76 -21.53
N LEU A 142 6.16 7.62 -21.07
CA LEU A 142 6.43 7.08 -19.76
C LEU A 142 7.92 6.76 -19.57
N LYS A 143 8.47 7.24 -18.46
CA LYS A 143 9.87 7.03 -18.04
C LYS A 143 9.97 6.29 -16.71
N VAL A 144 8.99 6.49 -15.80
CA VAL A 144 8.95 5.85 -14.49
C VAL A 144 7.53 5.41 -14.17
N LEU A 145 7.41 4.22 -13.63
CA LEU A 145 6.17 3.68 -13.07
C LEU A 145 6.31 3.54 -11.56
N GLY A 146 5.27 3.86 -10.81
CA GLY A 146 5.29 3.74 -9.37
C GLY A 146 4.04 3.08 -8.81
N THR A 147 4.19 2.42 -7.66
CA THR A 147 3.10 1.77 -6.94
C THR A 147 3.05 2.19 -5.47
N VAL A 148 1.85 2.28 -4.92
CA VAL A 148 1.59 2.82 -3.58
C VAL A 148 0.35 2.25 -2.93
N GLY A 149 0.37 2.22 -1.59
CA GLY A 149 -0.81 1.98 -0.76
C GLY A 149 -0.98 0.56 -0.27
N GLU A 150 -0.44 -0.40 -0.98
CA GLU A 150 -0.39 -1.82 -0.63
C GLU A 150 0.78 -2.50 -1.34
N PRO A 151 1.27 -3.65 -0.86
CA PRO A 151 2.27 -4.41 -1.60
C PRO A 151 1.72 -4.84 -2.97
N ILE A 152 2.51 -4.65 -4.03
CA ILE A 152 2.19 -5.19 -5.35
C ILE A 152 2.59 -6.67 -5.41
N ASN A 153 1.71 -7.54 -5.94
CA ASN A 153 2.05 -8.93 -6.21
C ASN A 153 2.87 -9.06 -7.50
N GLU A 154 3.60 -10.16 -7.63
CA GLU A 154 4.52 -10.39 -8.75
C GLU A 154 3.82 -10.35 -10.12
N GLU A 155 2.62 -10.95 -10.23
CA GLU A 155 1.85 -10.96 -11.47
C GLU A 155 1.52 -9.54 -11.95
N ALA A 156 0.99 -8.69 -11.07
CA ALA A 156 0.66 -7.31 -11.39
C ALA A 156 1.91 -6.48 -11.69
N TRP A 157 3.02 -6.75 -10.98
CA TRP A 157 4.30 -6.09 -11.25
C TRP A 157 4.80 -6.42 -12.67
N HIS A 158 4.80 -7.70 -13.06
CA HIS A 158 5.23 -8.15 -14.39
C HIS A 158 4.30 -7.62 -15.49
N TRP A 159 2.98 -7.64 -15.27
CA TRP A 159 2.04 -7.06 -16.22
C TRP A 159 2.28 -5.55 -16.42
N TYR A 160 2.56 -4.83 -15.33
CA TYR A 160 2.84 -3.39 -15.37
C TYR A 160 4.14 -3.09 -16.09
N ASP A 161 5.19 -3.90 -15.86
CA ASP A 161 6.46 -3.79 -16.57
C ASP A 161 6.34 -4.09 -18.07
N GLU A 162 5.70 -5.23 -18.41
CA GLU A 162 5.62 -5.70 -19.80
C GLU A 162 4.67 -4.84 -20.65
N HIS A 163 3.47 -4.59 -20.15
CA HIS A 163 2.43 -4.00 -21.00
C HIS A 163 2.39 -2.47 -20.94
N ILE A 164 2.77 -1.87 -19.84
CA ILE A 164 2.78 -0.41 -19.66
C ILE A 164 4.18 0.15 -19.80
N GLY A 165 5.14 -0.38 -19.06
CA GLY A 165 6.54 0.06 -19.07
C GLY A 165 7.35 -0.41 -20.26
N LYS A 166 6.88 -1.45 -20.98
CA LYS A 166 7.58 -2.07 -22.13
C LYS A 166 9.01 -2.45 -21.79
N HIS A 167 9.28 -2.89 -20.55
CA HIS A 167 10.60 -3.20 -19.99
C HIS A 167 11.61 -2.03 -20.07
N LYS A 168 11.12 -0.79 -20.23
CA LYS A 168 11.97 0.41 -20.34
C LYS A 168 11.84 1.33 -19.14
N CYS A 169 10.70 1.25 -18.42
CA CYS A 169 10.42 2.10 -17.28
C CYS A 169 10.79 1.36 -15.99
N PRO A 170 11.71 1.88 -15.16
CA PRO A 170 11.86 1.35 -13.81
C PRO A 170 10.55 1.45 -13.04
N ILE A 171 10.22 0.38 -12.30
CA ILE A 171 9.10 0.39 -11.37
C ILE A 171 9.63 0.67 -9.97
N VAL A 172 9.08 1.69 -9.32
CA VAL A 172 9.34 2.01 -7.91
C VAL A 172 8.14 1.58 -7.08
N ASP A 173 8.33 0.55 -6.25
CA ASP A 173 7.32 0.12 -5.28
C ASP A 173 7.60 0.79 -3.95
N THR A 174 6.65 1.59 -3.45
CA THR A 174 6.89 2.50 -2.35
C THR A 174 6.16 2.05 -1.09
N TRP A 175 6.88 1.92 0.02
CA TRP A 175 6.28 1.73 1.32
C TRP A 175 6.40 3.00 2.17
N TRP A 176 5.29 3.42 2.72
CA TRP A 176 5.13 4.52 3.65
C TRP A 176 3.71 4.55 4.23
N GLN A 177 3.45 5.45 5.15
CA GLN A 177 2.18 5.54 5.87
C GLN A 177 1.72 7.00 5.97
N THR A 178 0.45 7.22 6.36
CA THR A 178 -0.06 8.57 6.68
C THR A 178 0.83 9.22 7.74
N GLU A 179 1.24 8.46 8.74
CA GLU A 179 2.06 8.87 9.87
C GLU A 179 3.50 9.22 9.47
N THR A 180 4.00 8.64 8.40
CA THR A 180 5.36 8.96 7.89
C THR A 180 5.35 10.13 6.92
N ALA A 181 4.18 10.48 6.38
CA ALA A 181 3.94 11.54 5.38
C ALA A 181 4.58 11.29 4.00
N GLY A 182 5.75 10.72 3.93
CA GLY A 182 6.47 10.46 2.70
C GLY A 182 7.07 9.06 2.62
N ILE A 183 7.59 8.72 1.44
CA ILE A 183 8.17 7.42 1.12
C ILE A 183 9.39 7.15 2.02
N MET A 184 9.39 5.98 2.64
CA MET A 184 10.45 5.54 3.56
C MET A 184 11.33 4.46 2.93
N ILE A 185 10.72 3.52 2.23
CA ILE A 185 11.40 2.38 1.60
C ILE A 185 10.96 2.31 0.14
N SER A 186 11.90 2.34 -0.79
CA SER A 186 11.70 2.19 -2.23
C SER A 186 13.05 2.10 -2.96
N ASN A 187 13.08 1.48 -4.13
CA ASN A 187 14.18 1.70 -5.04
C ASN A 187 14.13 3.12 -5.63
N LEU A 188 15.26 3.62 -6.10
CA LEU A 188 15.40 4.88 -6.82
C LEU A 188 15.36 4.61 -8.32
N ALA A 189 14.45 5.25 -9.04
CA ALA A 189 14.22 4.98 -10.47
C ALA A 189 15.50 5.07 -11.30
N GLY A 190 15.88 3.98 -11.96
CA GLY A 190 17.08 3.91 -12.80
C GLY A 190 18.41 3.94 -12.06
N ILE A 191 18.45 4.11 -10.74
CA ILE A 191 19.65 4.09 -9.90
C ILE A 191 19.81 2.76 -9.19
N SER A 192 18.77 2.32 -8.46
CA SER A 192 18.76 1.01 -7.82
C SER A 192 17.72 0.10 -8.44
N LYS A 193 18.00 -1.20 -8.44
CA LYS A 193 17.14 -2.19 -9.09
C LYS A 193 15.87 -2.42 -8.28
N GLY A 194 14.71 -2.33 -8.93
CA GLY A 194 13.45 -2.79 -8.39
C GLY A 194 13.41 -4.32 -8.31
N LYS A 195 12.63 -4.85 -7.37
CA LYS A 195 12.43 -6.29 -7.19
C LYS A 195 10.92 -6.56 -7.04
N PRO A 196 10.32 -7.45 -7.87
CA PRO A 196 8.91 -7.75 -7.78
C PRO A 196 8.47 -8.11 -6.36
N ALA A 197 7.38 -7.53 -5.89
CA ALA A 197 6.82 -7.70 -4.56
C ALA A 197 7.67 -7.18 -3.37
N TYR A 198 8.70 -6.39 -3.64
CA TYR A 198 9.56 -5.78 -2.60
C TYR A 198 9.55 -4.27 -2.70
N ALA A 199 9.38 -3.58 -1.57
CA ALA A 199 9.63 -2.15 -1.46
C ALA A 199 11.13 -1.82 -1.58
N THR A 200 12.00 -2.80 -1.43
CA THR A 200 13.46 -2.76 -1.61
C THR A 200 14.24 -2.06 -0.50
N LEU A 201 14.92 -0.95 -0.78
CA LEU A 201 15.90 -0.34 0.13
C LEU A 201 15.31 0.88 0.87
N PRO A 202 15.74 1.16 2.09
CA PRO A 202 15.35 2.41 2.75
C PRO A 202 15.96 3.61 2.03
N LEU A 203 15.23 4.72 2.04
CA LEU A 203 15.77 5.98 1.57
C LEU A 203 16.89 6.47 2.49
N PRO A 204 17.90 7.21 1.97
CA PRO A 204 18.93 7.84 2.80
C PRO A 204 18.30 8.65 3.95
N GLY A 205 18.80 8.44 5.18
CA GLY A 205 18.26 9.05 6.40
C GLY A 205 17.14 8.24 7.07
N VAL A 206 16.66 7.18 6.45
CA VAL A 206 15.65 6.27 7.04
C VAL A 206 16.35 5.01 7.55
N VAL A 207 16.15 4.66 8.81
CA VAL A 207 16.80 3.49 9.46
C VAL A 207 15.74 2.50 9.93
N PRO A 208 15.25 1.61 9.04
CA PRO A 208 14.34 0.55 9.43
C PRO A 208 15.06 -0.52 10.24
N VAL A 209 14.34 -1.09 11.19
CA VAL A 209 14.80 -2.17 12.07
C VAL A 209 13.69 -3.20 12.19
N LEU A 210 14.01 -4.48 12.10
CA LEU A 210 13.08 -5.55 12.45
C LEU A 210 13.27 -5.95 13.91
N VAL A 211 12.18 -6.04 14.66
CA VAL A 211 12.20 -6.44 16.06
C VAL A 211 11.37 -7.72 16.24
N ASP A 212 11.80 -8.55 17.19
CA ASP A 212 11.07 -9.76 17.59
C ASP A 212 9.88 -9.43 18.50
N GLU A 213 9.17 -10.45 18.96
CA GLU A 213 8.02 -10.32 19.86
C GLU A 213 8.38 -9.72 21.23
N ASN A 214 9.66 -9.80 21.64
CA ASN A 214 10.16 -9.26 22.89
C ASN A 214 10.75 -7.86 22.73
N GLY A 215 10.64 -7.24 21.54
CA GLY A 215 11.19 -5.93 21.23
C GLY A 215 12.71 -5.91 21.01
N ARG A 216 13.34 -7.09 20.84
CA ARG A 216 14.76 -7.18 20.55
C ARG A 216 15.00 -7.03 19.05
N THR A 217 16.02 -6.27 18.69
CA THR A 217 16.46 -6.18 17.29
C THR A 217 16.84 -7.56 16.76
N VAL A 218 16.23 -7.98 15.68
CA VAL A 218 16.59 -9.22 14.99
C VAL A 218 17.98 -9.05 14.38
N PRO A 219 18.95 -9.94 14.66
CA PRO A 219 20.29 -9.84 14.09
C PRO A 219 20.26 -9.79 12.56
N GLY A 220 21.00 -8.85 11.97
CA GLY A 220 21.03 -8.63 10.51
C GLY A 220 19.86 -7.82 9.96
N SER A 221 19.04 -7.24 10.83
CA SER A 221 17.89 -6.42 10.40
C SER A 221 18.17 -4.92 10.38
N ASP A 222 19.26 -4.46 10.97
CA ASP A 222 19.59 -3.04 11.04
C ASP A 222 20.90 -2.69 10.30
N ALA A 223 21.10 -1.39 10.08
CA ALA A 223 22.30 -0.84 9.42
C ALA A 223 23.48 -0.74 10.38
N GLY A 224 23.64 -1.47 11.42
CA GLY A 224 24.75 -1.35 12.34
C GLY A 224 24.99 0.08 12.87
N LYS A 225 25.96 0.25 13.74
CA LYS A 225 26.30 1.55 14.35
C LYS A 225 27.00 2.52 13.36
N ASP A 226 27.59 2.00 12.31
CA ASP A 226 28.28 2.75 11.26
C ASP A 226 27.35 3.21 10.13
N GLY A 227 26.06 2.91 10.23
CA GLY A 227 25.07 3.21 9.18
C GLY A 227 25.22 2.34 7.92
N VAL A 228 26.13 1.39 7.91
CA VAL A 228 26.32 0.45 6.83
C VAL A 228 25.44 -0.79 7.07
N PHE A 229 24.77 -1.20 6.00
CA PHE A 229 23.99 -2.43 6.03
C PHE A 229 24.92 -3.64 6.15
N HIS A 230 24.75 -4.39 7.21
CA HIS A 230 25.41 -5.68 7.39
C HIS A 230 24.36 -6.79 7.22
N PRO A 231 24.50 -7.70 6.23
CA PRO A 231 23.70 -8.92 6.22
C PRO A 231 23.92 -9.67 7.54
N ASN A 232 22.95 -10.47 7.98
CA ASN A 232 23.21 -11.29 9.16
C ASN A 232 24.43 -12.21 8.89
N ALA A 233 25.08 -12.67 9.94
CA ALA A 233 26.35 -13.40 9.83
C ALA A 233 26.26 -14.66 8.96
N LYS A 234 25.05 -15.16 8.66
CA LYS A 234 24.80 -16.32 7.80
C LYS A 234 24.30 -15.95 6.40
N GLY A 235 24.05 -14.66 6.11
CA GLY A 235 23.42 -14.23 4.87
C GLY A 235 21.98 -14.74 4.70
N GLU A 236 21.32 -15.13 5.78
CA GLU A 236 19.96 -15.65 5.75
C GLU A 236 18.94 -14.50 5.81
N PRO A 237 17.78 -14.69 5.19
CA PRO A 237 16.68 -13.75 5.33
C PRO A 237 16.20 -13.63 6.79
N VAL A 238 15.74 -12.45 7.18
CA VAL A 238 15.22 -12.17 8.52
C VAL A 238 13.83 -11.53 8.45
N ALA A 239 12.99 -11.79 9.45
CA ALA A 239 11.64 -11.26 9.53
C ALA A 239 11.36 -10.73 10.94
N GLY A 240 10.44 -9.76 11.03
CA GLY A 240 10.02 -9.19 12.30
C GLY A 240 9.03 -8.06 12.15
N ASN A 241 8.70 -7.42 13.25
CA ASN A 241 7.91 -6.20 13.26
C ASN A 241 8.77 -5.03 12.77
N LEU A 242 8.27 -4.29 11.80
CA LEU A 242 9.01 -3.16 11.22
C LEU A 242 8.92 -1.93 12.13
N CYS A 243 10.08 -1.43 12.52
CA CYS A 243 10.24 -0.18 13.27
C CYS A 243 11.18 0.76 12.52
N ILE A 244 11.09 2.06 12.77
CA ILE A 244 12.05 3.06 12.31
C ILE A 244 12.77 3.63 13.52
N ARG A 245 14.11 3.56 13.53
CA ARG A 245 14.92 3.86 14.71
C ARG A 245 15.06 5.36 15.00
N PHE A 246 15.28 6.17 14.03
CA PHE A 246 15.51 7.60 14.21
C PHE A 246 14.38 8.43 13.64
N PRO A 247 14.09 9.62 14.21
CA PRO A 247 13.10 10.51 13.64
C PRO A 247 13.55 11.01 12.26
N TRP A 248 12.59 11.29 11.43
CA TRP A 248 12.75 11.94 10.13
C TRP A 248 11.89 13.21 10.11
N PRO A 249 12.14 14.16 9.19
CA PRO A 249 11.51 15.49 9.26
C PRO A 249 9.98 15.47 9.29
N SER A 250 9.34 14.54 8.59
CA SER A 250 7.88 14.45 8.47
C SER A 250 7.21 13.44 9.40
N ILE A 251 7.88 12.99 10.46
CA ILE A 251 7.28 12.10 11.45
C ILE A 251 6.00 12.72 12.03
N ILE A 252 4.97 11.90 12.26
CA ILE A 252 3.74 12.33 12.94
C ILE A 252 4.04 13.17 14.18
N ARG A 253 3.40 14.32 14.32
CA ARG A 253 3.55 15.16 15.51
C ARG A 253 2.66 14.70 16.65
N THR A 254 1.39 14.39 16.33
CA THR A 254 0.42 13.92 17.32
C THR A 254 -0.82 13.34 16.63
N THR A 255 -1.68 12.73 17.42
CA THR A 255 -3.10 12.53 17.07
C THR A 255 -3.88 13.72 17.62
N TYR A 256 -4.61 14.40 16.75
CA TYR A 256 -5.36 15.60 17.10
C TYR A 256 -6.34 15.35 18.25
N GLY A 257 -6.20 16.15 19.30
CA GLY A 257 -7.02 16.03 20.51
C GLY A 257 -6.73 14.82 21.41
N ASP A 258 -5.73 13.96 21.04
CA ASP A 258 -5.42 12.73 21.78
C ASP A 258 -3.93 12.34 21.61
N HIS A 259 -3.04 13.10 22.24
CA HIS A 259 -1.61 12.87 22.17
C HIS A 259 -1.19 11.52 22.78
N GLU A 260 -1.86 11.10 23.85
CA GLU A 260 -1.56 9.82 24.50
C GLU A 260 -1.84 8.64 23.57
N ARG A 261 -2.86 8.70 22.75
CA ARG A 261 -3.12 7.70 21.71
C ARG A 261 -1.99 7.63 20.68
N CYS A 262 -1.40 8.77 20.30
CA CYS A 262 -0.23 8.80 19.42
C CYS A 262 0.94 8.08 20.08
N ARG A 263 1.25 8.43 21.33
CA ARG A 263 2.34 7.83 22.10
C ARG A 263 2.17 6.32 22.24
N LEU A 264 0.99 5.87 22.65
CA LEU A 264 0.70 4.44 22.85
C LEU A 264 0.76 3.63 21.56
N ASN A 265 0.25 4.17 20.47
CA ASN A 265 0.19 3.43 19.21
C ASN A 265 1.55 3.27 18.51
N TYR A 266 2.43 4.28 18.63
CA TYR A 266 3.61 4.36 17.77
C TYR A 266 4.93 4.34 18.51
N PHE A 267 4.96 4.71 19.81
CA PHE A 267 6.23 4.93 20.53
C PHE A 267 6.35 4.16 21.85
N ALA A 268 5.25 3.60 22.38
CA ALA A 268 5.27 2.93 23.67
C ALA A 268 5.71 1.47 23.58
N ALA A 269 5.42 0.79 22.47
CA ALA A 269 5.70 -0.63 22.32
C ALA A 269 7.20 -0.95 22.25
N TYR A 270 7.95 -0.06 21.56
CA TYR A 270 9.40 -0.23 21.35
C TYR A 270 10.10 1.09 21.65
N PRO A 271 10.79 1.20 22.81
CA PRO A 271 11.49 2.44 23.20
C PRO A 271 12.45 2.92 22.11
N ASP A 272 12.53 4.23 21.92
CA ASP A 272 13.38 4.92 20.96
C ASP A 272 13.16 4.56 19.47
N MET A 273 12.01 3.95 19.16
CA MET A 273 11.62 3.58 17.80
C MET A 273 10.19 3.99 17.49
N TYR A 274 9.94 4.33 16.23
CA TYR A 274 8.60 4.44 15.70
C TYR A 274 8.13 3.04 15.26
N PHE A 275 7.06 2.54 15.85
CA PHE A 275 6.42 1.28 15.47
C PHE A 275 5.43 1.49 14.34
N THR A 276 5.69 0.86 13.20
CA THR A 276 4.86 1.04 12.01
C THR A 276 3.53 0.28 12.07
N GLY A 277 3.44 -0.75 12.90
CA GLY A 277 2.33 -1.71 12.89
C GLY A 277 2.33 -2.66 11.69
N ASP A 278 3.40 -2.65 10.89
CA ASP A 278 3.61 -3.58 9.79
C ASP A 278 4.67 -4.63 10.15
N GLY A 279 4.47 -5.85 9.64
CA GLY A 279 5.51 -6.86 9.59
C GLY A 279 6.33 -6.71 8.31
N ALA A 280 7.58 -7.07 8.36
CA ALA A 280 8.43 -7.08 7.18
C ALA A 280 9.41 -8.26 7.21
N PHE A 281 9.82 -8.61 6.01
CA PHE A 281 10.86 -9.57 5.71
C PHE A 281 11.99 -8.82 5.00
N ARG A 282 13.23 -9.13 5.34
CA ARG A 282 14.42 -8.60 4.70
C ARG A 282 15.24 -9.74 4.15
N ASP A 283 15.50 -9.71 2.84
CA ASP A 283 16.30 -10.76 2.21
C ASP A 283 17.81 -10.60 2.46
N ALA A 284 18.60 -11.55 1.97
CA ALA A 284 20.05 -11.54 2.10
C ALA A 284 20.73 -10.36 1.37
N GLU A 285 20.07 -9.80 0.36
CA GLU A 285 20.54 -8.64 -0.40
C GLU A 285 20.19 -7.30 0.27
N GLY A 286 19.37 -7.35 1.34
CA GLY A 286 18.96 -6.17 2.08
C GLY A 286 17.61 -5.58 1.68
N ASN A 287 16.90 -6.19 0.73
CA ASN A 287 15.62 -5.70 0.27
C ASN A 287 14.51 -6.02 1.28
N TYR A 288 13.68 -5.03 1.58
CA TYR A 288 12.50 -5.18 2.43
C TYR A 288 11.27 -5.56 1.62
N ARG A 289 10.57 -6.57 2.10
CA ARG A 289 9.23 -6.95 1.65
C ARG A 289 8.27 -6.75 2.81
N ILE A 290 7.20 -6.00 2.61
CA ILE A 290 6.18 -5.82 3.63
C ILE A 290 5.24 -7.04 3.61
N THR A 291 5.08 -7.68 4.77
CA THR A 291 4.29 -8.91 4.90
C THR A 291 2.84 -8.65 5.34
N GLY A 292 2.51 -7.40 5.64
CA GLY A 292 1.18 -6.95 6.03
C GLY A 292 1.16 -6.34 7.43
N ARG A 293 -0.05 -6.02 7.92
CA ARG A 293 -0.24 -5.46 9.26
C ARG A 293 0.03 -6.51 10.32
N VAL A 294 0.66 -6.10 11.42
CA VAL A 294 0.91 -6.99 12.57
C VAL A 294 -0.40 -7.44 13.22
N ASP A 295 -1.41 -6.57 13.23
CA ASP A 295 -2.76 -6.87 13.71
C ASP A 295 -3.59 -7.74 12.71
N ASP A 296 -3.13 -7.90 11.48
CA ASP A 296 -3.67 -8.80 10.46
C ASP A 296 -2.87 -10.12 10.30
N VAL A 297 -1.84 -10.33 11.12
CA VAL A 297 -1.11 -11.61 11.16
C VAL A 297 -1.99 -12.69 11.80
N LEU A 298 -2.10 -13.81 11.11
CA LEU A 298 -2.82 -14.99 11.57
C LEU A 298 -1.93 -15.83 12.48
N ASN A 299 -2.50 -16.32 13.58
CA ASN A 299 -1.82 -17.30 14.44
C ASN A 299 -2.46 -18.67 14.26
N VAL A 300 -1.97 -19.42 13.28
CA VAL A 300 -2.50 -20.74 12.92
C VAL A 300 -1.63 -21.83 13.54
N SER A 301 -2.16 -22.54 14.51
CA SER A 301 -1.44 -23.63 15.22
C SER A 301 -0.07 -23.18 15.76
N GLY A 302 0.02 -21.95 16.28
CA GLY A 302 1.27 -21.38 16.80
C GLY A 302 2.20 -20.77 15.74
N HIS A 303 1.87 -20.83 14.46
CA HIS A 303 2.65 -20.22 13.39
C HIS A 303 2.03 -18.88 13.00
N ARG A 304 2.88 -17.87 12.86
CA ARG A 304 2.49 -16.53 12.39
C ARG A 304 2.55 -16.47 10.89
N ILE A 305 1.40 -16.24 10.25
CA ILE A 305 1.25 -16.18 8.80
C ILE A 305 0.68 -14.82 8.43
N GLY A 306 1.37 -14.07 7.55
CA GLY A 306 0.87 -12.81 7.05
C GLY A 306 -0.33 -13.00 6.12
N THR A 307 -1.42 -12.27 6.33
CA THR A 307 -2.59 -12.33 5.43
C THR A 307 -2.22 -12.01 3.99
N ALA A 308 -1.35 -11.02 3.78
CA ALA A 308 -0.88 -10.64 2.45
C ALA A 308 -0.09 -11.76 1.74
N GLU A 309 0.63 -12.60 2.48
CA GLU A 309 1.35 -13.74 1.91
C GLU A 309 0.37 -14.80 1.36
N VAL A 310 -0.67 -15.09 2.12
CA VAL A 310 -1.73 -16.03 1.70
C VAL A 310 -2.52 -15.44 0.52
N GLU A 311 -2.86 -14.15 0.56
CA GLU A 311 -3.52 -13.44 -0.55
C GLU A 311 -2.69 -13.50 -1.83
N ASN A 312 -1.39 -13.25 -1.75
CA ASN A 312 -0.49 -13.35 -2.90
C ASN A 312 -0.48 -14.77 -3.49
N ALA A 313 -0.44 -15.80 -2.63
CA ALA A 313 -0.48 -17.19 -3.10
C ALA A 313 -1.83 -17.53 -3.76
N ILE A 314 -2.95 -17.07 -3.22
CA ILE A 314 -4.28 -17.24 -3.81
C ILE A 314 -4.36 -16.55 -5.18
N ASN A 315 -3.84 -15.34 -5.29
CA ASN A 315 -3.89 -14.53 -6.50
C ASN A 315 -3.00 -15.09 -7.64
N MET A 316 -2.09 -16.03 -7.36
CA MET A 316 -1.37 -16.79 -8.39
C MET A 316 -2.24 -17.84 -9.11
N HIS A 317 -3.45 -18.10 -8.63
CA HIS A 317 -4.38 -18.98 -9.33
C HIS A 317 -4.93 -18.29 -10.59
N PRO A 318 -4.91 -18.93 -11.79
CA PRO A 318 -5.24 -18.27 -13.06
C PRO A 318 -6.67 -17.69 -13.11
N ASP A 319 -7.60 -18.28 -12.39
CA ASP A 319 -8.99 -17.83 -12.37
C ASP A 319 -9.30 -16.81 -11.27
N VAL A 320 -8.30 -16.37 -10.50
CA VAL A 320 -8.47 -15.39 -9.43
C VAL A 320 -8.05 -14.00 -9.91
N VAL A 321 -8.89 -13.00 -9.61
CA VAL A 321 -8.57 -11.58 -9.84
C VAL A 321 -7.97 -10.95 -8.60
N GLU A 322 -8.60 -11.19 -7.45
CA GLU A 322 -8.23 -10.57 -6.17
C GLU A 322 -8.74 -11.40 -5.02
N SER A 323 -8.05 -11.35 -3.90
CA SER A 323 -8.48 -11.99 -2.67
C SER A 323 -8.26 -11.12 -1.45
N ALA A 324 -9.00 -11.41 -0.37
CA ALA A 324 -8.76 -10.86 0.95
C ALA A 324 -8.83 -11.99 1.97
N VAL A 325 -7.86 -12.04 2.86
CA VAL A 325 -7.74 -13.08 3.88
C VAL A 325 -7.87 -12.47 5.27
N VAL A 326 -8.63 -13.16 6.12
CA VAL A 326 -8.79 -12.81 7.54
C VAL A 326 -8.73 -14.06 8.41
N GLY A 327 -8.37 -13.87 9.67
CA GLY A 327 -8.50 -14.91 10.68
C GLY A 327 -9.93 -15.00 11.23
N TYR A 328 -10.32 -16.19 11.65
CA TYR A 328 -11.52 -16.42 12.41
C TYR A 328 -11.23 -17.44 13.54
N PRO A 329 -12.00 -17.46 14.64
CA PRO A 329 -11.81 -18.45 15.71
C PRO A 329 -11.98 -19.87 15.20
N HIS A 330 -11.01 -20.75 15.52
CA HIS A 330 -11.01 -22.16 15.11
C HIS A 330 -10.66 -23.04 16.31
N ASP A 331 -11.51 -24.02 16.63
CA ASP A 331 -11.42 -24.82 17.85
C ASP A 331 -10.09 -25.57 18.05
N ILE A 332 -9.47 -26.01 16.94
CA ILE A 332 -8.24 -26.81 16.99
C ILE A 332 -6.99 -25.93 16.77
N LYS A 333 -7.07 -24.98 15.82
CA LYS A 333 -5.90 -24.20 15.37
C LYS A 333 -5.72 -22.87 16.12
N GLY A 334 -6.66 -22.52 17.01
CA GLY A 334 -6.78 -21.18 17.59
C GLY A 334 -7.35 -20.17 16.61
N GLN A 335 -6.69 -19.96 15.48
CA GLN A 335 -7.23 -19.24 14.33
C GLN A 335 -7.24 -20.12 13.09
N GLY A 336 -8.32 -20.04 12.33
CA GLY A 336 -8.46 -20.56 10.97
C GLY A 336 -8.30 -19.45 9.94
N ILE A 337 -8.04 -19.83 8.72
CA ILE A 337 -7.86 -18.95 7.58
C ILE A 337 -9.16 -18.89 6.75
N TYR A 338 -9.74 -17.69 6.65
CA TYR A 338 -10.90 -17.43 5.81
C TYR A 338 -10.49 -16.56 4.62
N ALA A 339 -10.67 -17.07 3.40
CA ALA A 339 -10.35 -16.36 2.17
C ALA A 339 -11.62 -15.95 1.42
N TYR A 340 -11.74 -14.67 1.11
CA TYR A 340 -12.73 -14.10 0.19
C TYR A 340 -12.06 -13.90 -1.16
N VAL A 341 -12.62 -14.45 -2.22
CA VAL A 341 -11.96 -14.55 -3.53
C VAL A 341 -12.87 -14.04 -4.64
N ILE A 342 -12.37 -13.10 -5.44
CA ILE A 342 -13.02 -12.63 -6.67
C ILE A 342 -12.48 -13.44 -7.84
N LEU A 343 -13.35 -14.05 -8.62
CA LEU A 343 -13.00 -14.82 -9.81
C LEU A 343 -13.02 -13.98 -11.08
N ARG A 344 -12.23 -14.38 -12.09
CA ARG A 344 -12.31 -13.83 -13.44
C ARG A 344 -13.65 -14.20 -14.08
N LYS A 345 -14.28 -13.25 -14.75
CA LYS A 345 -15.57 -13.46 -15.44
C LYS A 345 -15.45 -14.23 -16.76
N GLU A 346 -14.24 -14.36 -17.29
CA GLU A 346 -13.92 -15.07 -18.53
C GLU A 346 -13.32 -16.44 -18.21
N GLY A 347 -14.14 -17.40 -17.88
CA GLY A 347 -13.78 -18.80 -17.73
C GLY A 347 -14.86 -19.67 -18.36
N ASN A 348 -14.59 -20.95 -18.59
CA ASN A 348 -15.47 -21.95 -19.24
C ASN A 348 -16.85 -22.18 -18.59
N GLY A 349 -17.41 -21.17 -17.93
CA GLY A 349 -18.74 -21.19 -17.32
C GLY A 349 -18.88 -22.06 -16.05
N LYS A 350 -17.75 -22.54 -15.50
CA LYS A 350 -17.71 -23.20 -14.19
C LYS A 350 -16.73 -22.45 -13.29
N ASP A 351 -17.20 -22.09 -12.11
CA ASP A 351 -16.32 -21.61 -11.07
C ASP A 351 -15.23 -22.66 -10.78
N PRO A 352 -13.97 -22.24 -10.54
CA PRO A 352 -12.92 -23.17 -10.15
C PRO A 352 -13.32 -23.86 -8.85
N ASP A 353 -12.88 -25.11 -8.68
CA ASP A 353 -13.06 -25.79 -7.42
C ASP A 353 -12.26 -25.08 -6.31
N LYS A 354 -12.88 -24.80 -5.18
CA LYS A 354 -12.23 -24.21 -4.01
C LYS A 354 -10.96 -24.96 -3.60
N SER A 355 -10.93 -26.28 -3.85
CA SER A 355 -9.76 -27.12 -3.59
C SER A 355 -8.56 -26.76 -4.49
N SER A 356 -8.78 -26.32 -5.74
CA SER A 356 -7.71 -25.91 -6.64
C SER A 356 -7.07 -24.61 -6.17
N VAL A 357 -7.87 -23.64 -5.73
CA VAL A 357 -7.37 -22.38 -5.13
C VAL A 357 -6.57 -22.68 -3.85
N ALA A 358 -7.10 -23.54 -2.96
CA ALA A 358 -6.39 -23.93 -1.75
C ALA A 358 -5.07 -24.67 -2.06
N SER A 359 -5.04 -25.50 -3.10
CA SER A 359 -3.84 -26.24 -3.53
C SER A 359 -2.75 -25.30 -4.02
N THR A 360 -3.08 -24.17 -4.65
CA THR A 360 -2.11 -23.15 -5.03
C THR A 360 -1.40 -22.59 -3.80
N VAL A 361 -2.13 -22.30 -2.72
CA VAL A 361 -1.54 -21.84 -1.45
C VAL A 361 -0.63 -22.91 -0.84
N VAL A 362 -1.07 -24.17 -0.83
CA VAL A 362 -0.25 -25.27 -0.30
C VAL A 362 1.04 -25.43 -1.09
N LYS A 363 1.00 -25.29 -2.40
CA LYS A 363 2.17 -25.38 -3.27
C LYS A 363 3.17 -24.23 -3.04
N MET A 364 2.66 -23.02 -2.77
CA MET A 364 3.48 -21.80 -2.66
C MET A 364 4.07 -21.61 -1.25
N ILE A 365 3.27 -21.89 -0.22
CA ILE A 365 3.65 -21.60 1.19
C ILE A 365 3.76 -22.89 2.00
N GLY A 366 2.86 -23.84 1.79
CA GLY A 366 2.78 -25.07 2.56
C GLY A 366 1.38 -25.29 3.17
N SER A 367 1.17 -26.51 3.71
CA SER A 367 -0.13 -26.93 4.24
C SER A 367 -0.62 -26.11 5.42
N ILE A 368 0.28 -25.48 6.17
CA ILE A 368 -0.05 -24.65 7.32
C ILE A 368 -0.86 -23.39 6.94
N ALA A 369 -0.62 -22.86 5.74
CA ALA A 369 -1.28 -21.66 5.21
C ALA A 369 -2.54 -21.98 4.39
N LYS A 370 -2.93 -23.26 4.28
CA LYS A 370 -4.10 -23.66 3.52
C LYS A 370 -5.36 -23.00 4.10
N PRO A 371 -6.13 -22.24 3.30
CA PRO A 371 -7.40 -21.69 3.75
C PRO A 371 -8.37 -22.79 4.21
N ASP A 372 -8.96 -22.62 5.41
CA ASP A 372 -9.97 -23.50 5.94
C ASP A 372 -11.32 -23.24 5.29
N LYS A 373 -11.56 -21.96 4.95
CA LYS A 373 -12.77 -21.51 4.30
C LYS A 373 -12.44 -20.63 3.11
N ILE A 374 -13.10 -20.88 1.99
CA ILE A 374 -13.02 -20.05 0.78
C ILE A 374 -14.43 -19.66 0.39
N GLN A 375 -14.70 -18.38 0.27
CA GLN A 375 -15.93 -17.81 -0.22
C GLN A 375 -15.68 -17.06 -1.51
N PHE A 376 -16.32 -17.46 -2.60
CA PHE A 376 -16.33 -16.68 -3.84
C PHE A 376 -17.32 -15.52 -3.69
N VAL A 377 -16.86 -14.32 -4.08
CA VAL A 377 -17.59 -13.05 -3.92
C VAL A 377 -17.51 -12.23 -5.19
N SER A 378 -18.52 -11.40 -5.46
CA SER A 378 -18.51 -10.49 -6.61
C SER A 378 -17.62 -9.28 -6.41
N GLY A 379 -17.33 -8.92 -5.16
CA GLY A 379 -16.49 -7.79 -4.79
C GLY A 379 -16.02 -7.87 -3.35
N LEU A 380 -15.08 -7.01 -2.98
CA LEU A 380 -14.58 -6.84 -1.61
C LEU A 380 -15.03 -5.47 -1.05
N PRO A 381 -15.29 -5.36 0.26
CA PRO A 381 -15.64 -4.08 0.87
C PRO A 381 -14.43 -3.14 0.83
N LYS A 382 -14.46 -2.18 -0.07
CA LYS A 382 -13.38 -1.22 -0.31
C LYS A 382 -13.82 0.19 0.03
N THR A 383 -12.90 0.97 0.55
CA THR A 383 -13.06 2.42 0.63
C THR A 383 -12.99 3.03 -0.77
N ARG A 384 -13.38 4.29 -0.91
CA ARG A 384 -13.26 5.04 -2.18
C ARG A 384 -11.83 5.09 -2.72
N SER A 385 -10.82 4.93 -1.87
CA SER A 385 -9.41 4.83 -2.27
C SER A 385 -8.98 3.43 -2.72
N GLY A 386 -9.89 2.45 -2.76
CA GLY A 386 -9.60 1.07 -3.13
C GLY A 386 -9.07 0.19 -1.98
N LYS A 387 -8.86 0.74 -0.76
CA LYS A 387 -8.39 -0.03 0.39
C LYS A 387 -9.45 -1.01 0.87
N ILE A 388 -9.09 -2.29 0.97
CA ILE A 388 -9.95 -3.34 1.51
C ILE A 388 -10.16 -3.14 3.01
N MET A 389 -11.41 -3.14 3.44
CA MET A 389 -11.78 -3.02 4.85
C MET A 389 -11.83 -4.39 5.53
N ARG A 390 -10.64 -4.98 5.79
CA ARG A 390 -10.52 -6.33 6.40
C ARG A 390 -11.24 -6.46 7.72
N ARG A 391 -11.39 -5.37 8.48
CA ARG A 391 -12.17 -5.36 9.72
C ARG A 391 -13.61 -5.86 9.50
N ILE A 392 -14.26 -5.44 8.42
CA ILE A 392 -15.62 -5.87 8.07
C ILE A 392 -15.63 -7.36 7.73
N LEU A 393 -14.70 -7.81 6.90
CA LEU A 393 -14.56 -9.21 6.50
C LEU A 393 -14.31 -10.11 7.72
N ARG A 394 -13.44 -9.66 8.64
CA ARG A 394 -13.15 -10.39 9.88
C ARG A 394 -14.39 -10.53 10.75
N LYS A 395 -15.15 -9.45 10.97
CA LYS A 395 -16.39 -9.50 11.75
C LYS A 395 -17.43 -10.43 11.15
N ILE A 396 -17.54 -10.47 9.83
CA ILE A 396 -18.42 -11.44 9.14
C ILE A 396 -17.90 -12.86 9.35
N ALA A 397 -16.59 -13.11 9.17
CA ALA A 397 -15.99 -14.43 9.38
C ALA A 397 -16.20 -14.94 10.82
N GLU A 398 -16.05 -14.06 11.83
CA GLU A 398 -16.28 -14.34 13.25
C GLU A 398 -17.78 -14.57 13.58
N GLY A 399 -18.70 -14.18 12.70
CA GLY A 399 -20.16 -14.26 12.96
C GLY A 399 -20.73 -13.03 13.67
N GLU A 400 -19.95 -11.99 13.88
CA GLU A 400 -20.35 -10.75 14.55
C GLU A 400 -20.95 -9.72 13.57
N MET A 401 -21.99 -10.13 12.83
CA MET A 401 -22.55 -9.37 11.72
C MET A 401 -23.20 -8.03 12.14
N ASP A 402 -23.57 -7.89 13.40
CA ASP A 402 -24.17 -6.67 13.95
C ASP A 402 -23.11 -5.66 14.43
N LYS A 403 -21.83 -6.05 14.45
CA LYS A 403 -20.70 -5.25 14.99
C LYS A 403 -19.76 -4.75 13.89
N LEU A 404 -20.25 -4.49 12.69
CA LEU A 404 -19.41 -4.09 11.56
C LEU A 404 -18.83 -2.68 11.72
N GLY A 405 -19.39 -1.85 12.61
CA GLY A 405 -19.02 -0.45 12.77
C GLY A 405 -19.40 0.42 11.56
N ASP A 406 -18.74 1.55 11.40
CA ASP A 406 -19.04 2.49 10.31
C ASP A 406 -18.67 1.90 8.94
N ILE A 407 -19.67 1.85 8.05
CA ILE A 407 -19.55 1.39 6.65
C ILE A 407 -19.82 2.51 5.64
N SER A 408 -20.02 3.76 6.10
CA SER A 408 -20.37 4.91 5.24
C SER A 408 -19.26 5.28 4.24
N THR A 409 -18.03 4.87 4.50
CA THR A 409 -16.88 5.13 3.65
C THR A 409 -16.69 4.11 2.52
N LEU A 410 -17.53 3.08 2.45
CA LEU A 410 -17.48 2.06 1.41
C LEU A 410 -17.93 2.64 0.06
N THR A 411 -17.24 2.21 -0.99
CA THR A 411 -17.62 2.53 -2.37
C THR A 411 -18.95 1.85 -2.74
N ASP A 412 -19.11 0.59 -2.34
CA ASP A 412 -20.31 -0.20 -2.55
C ASP A 412 -20.69 -0.95 -1.25
N PRO A 413 -21.62 -0.43 -0.46
CA PRO A 413 -22.12 -1.12 0.72
C PRO A 413 -22.91 -2.42 0.43
N ALA A 414 -23.45 -2.59 -0.79
CA ALA A 414 -24.23 -3.78 -1.15
C ALA A 414 -23.38 -5.05 -1.13
N VAL A 415 -22.09 -4.95 -1.42
CA VAL A 415 -21.12 -6.06 -1.32
C VAL A 415 -21.10 -6.67 0.08
N VAL A 416 -21.26 -5.88 1.13
CA VAL A 416 -21.27 -6.39 2.50
C VAL A 416 -22.46 -7.33 2.74
N GLU A 417 -23.63 -6.98 2.24
CA GLU A 417 -24.83 -7.80 2.40
C GLU A 417 -24.75 -9.10 1.56
N GLU A 418 -24.10 -9.05 0.40
CA GLU A 418 -23.80 -10.25 -0.39
C GLU A 418 -22.88 -11.20 0.38
N ILE A 419 -21.75 -10.66 0.91
CA ILE A 419 -20.77 -11.44 1.67
C ILE A 419 -21.41 -12.08 2.91
N LYS A 420 -22.25 -11.35 3.64
CA LYS A 420 -23.00 -11.89 4.79
C LYS A 420 -23.86 -13.09 4.41
N ARG A 421 -24.61 -12.98 3.30
CA ARG A 421 -25.50 -14.04 2.83
C ARG A 421 -24.74 -15.28 2.35
N GLY A 422 -23.57 -15.09 1.76
CA GLY A 422 -22.74 -16.18 1.23
C GLY A 422 -21.74 -16.76 2.23
N LYS A 423 -21.79 -16.40 3.53
CA LYS A 423 -20.86 -16.89 4.56
C LYS A 423 -20.85 -18.43 4.61
N VAL A 424 -19.64 -19.01 4.61
CA VAL A 424 -19.39 -20.46 4.67
C VAL A 424 -18.84 -20.90 6.02
#